data_6fae1635e8bab81f0b47f15d53a385a4
#
_entry.id   6fae1635e8bab81f0b47f15d53a385a4
#
_cell.length_a   1.000
_cell.length_b   1.000
_cell.length_c   1.000
_cell.angle_alpha   90.00
_cell.angle_beta   90.00
_cell.angle_gamma   90.00
#
_symmetry.space_group_name_H-M   'P 1'
#
loop_
_entity.id
_entity.type
_entity.pdbx_description
1 polymer ?
#
loop_
_entity_poly.entity_id
_entity_poly.type
_entity_poly.pdbx_seq_one_letter_code
_entity_poly.pdbx_strand_id
1 'polypeptide(L)'
;MSLAARWPLPDHHALRDDLLAAWDRPGYHDLRHLEEVLERLDVLATAGVAFDPTTVGLAAWFHDAVYDGAGDDEERSARWAERALPAAYADEVARLVRLTVDHRPAGDDTAGAALSDADLGILAAPRDRYDAYVAGVRADFAHVGDDDFRAGRAAVLRDLVSRTHLFSSQQAQQLWEPAARENLRRELGELGG
;
A
#
# COMPACT_ATOMS: atom_id res chain seq x y z
N MET A 1 17.50 7.21 4.73
CA MET A 1 17.28 8.53 4.07
C MET A 1 15.98 9.07 4.62
N SER A 2 15.80 10.40 4.86
CA SER A 2 14.50 10.89 5.35
C SER A 2 13.42 10.77 4.27
N LEU A 3 12.13 10.59 4.64
CA LEU A 3 11.01 10.57 3.70
C LEU A 3 11.01 11.82 2.79
N ALA A 4 11.24 13.00 3.36
CA ALA A 4 11.30 14.24 2.57
C ALA A 4 12.35 14.20 1.44
N ALA A 5 13.44 13.47 1.62
CA ALA A 5 14.48 13.31 0.58
C ALA A 5 14.10 12.27 -0.50
N ARG A 6 13.02 11.52 -0.29
CA ARG A 6 12.46 10.56 -1.26
C ARG A 6 11.34 11.15 -2.12
N TRP A 7 10.99 12.42 -1.91
CA TRP A 7 9.99 13.11 -2.73
C TRP A 7 10.45 13.26 -4.17
N PRO A 8 9.66 12.79 -5.17
CA PRO A 8 10.14 12.74 -6.55
C PRO A 8 10.20 14.09 -7.29
N LEU A 9 9.48 15.13 -6.80
CA LEU A 9 9.37 16.42 -7.52
C LEU A 9 10.10 17.53 -6.75
N PRO A 10 11.33 17.90 -7.17
CA PRO A 10 12.17 18.84 -6.42
C PRO A 10 11.55 20.22 -6.18
N ASP A 11 10.66 20.68 -7.07
CA ASP A 11 10.08 22.02 -7.01
C ASP A 11 8.70 22.09 -6.33
N HIS A 12 8.19 20.94 -5.79
CA HIS A 12 6.85 20.85 -5.19
C HIS A 12 6.92 20.56 -3.69
N HIS A 13 7.77 21.30 -2.97
CA HIS A 13 7.99 21.04 -1.53
C HIS A 13 6.76 21.27 -0.66
N ALA A 14 5.91 22.27 -0.99
CA ALA A 14 4.66 22.49 -0.24
C ALA A 14 3.73 21.29 -0.32
N LEU A 15 3.56 20.70 -1.51
CA LEU A 15 2.75 19.50 -1.69
C LEU A 15 3.32 18.30 -0.91
N ARG A 16 4.64 18.12 -0.92
CA ARG A 16 5.32 17.11 -0.09
C ARG A 16 4.98 17.28 1.39
N ASP A 17 5.07 18.52 1.88
CA ASP A 17 4.85 18.83 3.30
C ASP A 17 3.39 18.62 3.69
N ASP A 18 2.44 18.95 2.81
CA ASP A 18 1.01 18.64 2.98
C ASP A 18 0.77 17.11 3.05
N LEU A 19 1.42 16.34 2.17
CA LEU A 19 1.32 14.88 2.19
C LEU A 19 1.96 14.30 3.47
N LEU A 20 3.13 14.76 3.88
CA LEU A 20 3.74 14.33 5.15
C LEU A 20 2.82 14.59 6.33
N ALA A 21 2.16 15.74 6.37
CA ALA A 21 1.18 16.06 7.41
C ALA A 21 -0.06 15.13 7.35
N ALA A 22 -0.51 14.76 6.15
CA ALA A 22 -1.62 13.82 5.97
C ALA A 22 -1.27 12.40 6.42
N TRP A 23 -0.04 11.95 6.22
CA TRP A 23 0.47 10.66 6.67
C TRP A 23 0.83 10.61 8.17
N ASP A 24 0.98 11.75 8.84
CA ASP A 24 1.30 11.83 10.28
C ASP A 24 0.03 11.60 11.12
N ARG A 25 -0.41 10.35 11.16
CA ARG A 25 -1.62 9.90 11.85
C ARG A 25 -1.38 8.57 12.58
N PRO A 26 -2.20 8.24 13.60
CA PRO A 26 -2.16 6.93 14.26
C PRO A 26 -2.71 5.83 13.34
N GLY A 27 -2.38 4.58 13.66
CA GLY A 27 -2.84 3.39 12.95
C GLY A 27 -1.74 2.74 12.14
N TYR A 28 -2.13 1.95 11.14
CA TYR A 28 -1.18 1.30 10.22
C TYR A 28 -0.81 2.19 9.03
N HIS A 29 -1.79 2.92 8.47
CA HIS A 29 -1.62 3.76 7.28
C HIS A 29 -0.98 5.11 7.65
N ASP A 30 0.24 5.06 8.16
CA ASP A 30 1.04 6.15 8.71
C ASP A 30 2.34 6.42 7.92
N LEU A 31 3.17 7.33 8.39
CA LEU A 31 4.47 7.65 7.79
C LEU A 31 5.38 6.43 7.65
N ARG A 32 5.30 5.47 8.56
CA ARG A 32 6.09 4.23 8.49
C ARG A 32 5.63 3.36 7.33
N HIS A 33 4.32 3.24 7.12
CA HIS A 33 3.79 2.51 5.97
C HIS A 33 4.27 3.12 4.66
N LEU A 34 4.19 4.45 4.49
CA LEU A 34 4.71 5.13 3.32
C LEU A 34 6.21 4.84 3.12
N GLU A 35 7.03 4.92 4.17
CA GLU A 35 8.46 4.62 4.10
C GLU A 35 8.70 3.20 3.62
N GLU A 36 7.99 2.22 4.19
CA GLU A 36 8.09 0.81 3.84
C GLU A 36 7.65 0.52 2.40
N VAL A 37 6.61 1.18 1.89
CA VAL A 37 6.19 1.05 0.47
C VAL A 37 7.28 1.57 -0.46
N LEU A 38 7.84 2.75 -0.17
CA LEU A 38 8.92 3.30 -0.97
C LEU A 38 10.18 2.40 -0.94
N GLU A 39 10.56 1.86 0.21
CA GLU A 39 11.69 0.92 0.33
C GLU A 39 11.47 -0.35 -0.50
N ARG A 40 10.24 -0.88 -0.51
CA ARG A 40 9.89 -2.04 -1.33
C ARG A 40 9.92 -1.74 -2.83
N LEU A 41 9.56 -0.53 -3.25
CA LEU A 41 9.76 -0.09 -4.63
C LEU A 41 11.24 -0.11 -5.02
N ASP A 42 12.16 0.32 -4.13
CA ASP A 42 13.60 0.23 -4.37
C ASP A 42 14.07 -1.23 -4.51
N VAL A 43 13.53 -2.13 -3.68
CA VAL A 43 13.81 -3.58 -3.76
C VAL A 43 13.35 -4.14 -5.10
N LEU A 44 12.13 -3.82 -5.55
CA LEU A 44 11.58 -4.27 -6.83
C LEU A 44 12.39 -3.73 -8.02
N ALA A 45 12.77 -2.45 -8.00
CA ALA A 45 13.62 -1.86 -9.03
C ALA A 45 14.99 -2.56 -9.09
N THR A 46 15.60 -2.84 -7.91
CA THR A 46 16.87 -3.57 -7.83
C THR A 46 16.74 -5.01 -8.33
N ALA A 47 15.58 -5.64 -8.12
CA ALA A 47 15.28 -6.98 -8.63
C ALA A 47 14.93 -7.01 -10.12
N GLY A 48 14.90 -5.86 -10.79
CA GLY A 48 14.69 -5.75 -12.24
C GLY A 48 13.24 -5.58 -12.67
N VAL A 49 12.32 -5.20 -11.76
CA VAL A 49 10.96 -4.80 -12.14
C VAL A 49 11.02 -3.44 -12.83
N ALA A 50 10.51 -3.37 -14.06
CA ALA A 50 10.56 -2.16 -14.88
C ALA A 50 9.33 -1.28 -14.61
N PHE A 51 9.54 -0.07 -14.10
CA PHE A 51 8.52 0.96 -13.94
C PHE A 51 9.16 2.36 -13.94
N ASP A 52 8.38 3.40 -14.18
CA ASP A 52 8.86 4.78 -13.98
C ASP A 52 8.91 5.13 -12.50
N PRO A 53 10.12 5.35 -11.91
CA PRO A 53 10.26 5.58 -10.47
C PRO A 53 9.61 6.89 -10.01
N THR A 54 9.49 7.89 -10.89
CA THR A 54 8.82 9.15 -10.56
C THR A 54 7.33 8.94 -10.42
N THR A 55 6.68 8.36 -11.42
CA THR A 55 5.22 8.15 -11.44
C THR A 55 4.78 7.19 -10.33
N VAL A 56 5.44 6.04 -10.20
CA VAL A 56 5.08 5.05 -9.16
C VAL A 56 5.45 5.54 -7.77
N GLY A 57 6.56 6.28 -7.63
CA GLY A 57 6.91 6.94 -6.37
C GLY A 57 5.84 7.97 -5.96
N LEU A 58 5.37 8.81 -6.87
CA LEU A 58 4.25 9.73 -6.61
C LEU A 58 2.98 8.97 -6.22
N ALA A 59 2.65 7.89 -6.92
CA ALA A 59 1.49 7.07 -6.57
C ALA A 59 1.61 6.49 -5.16
N ALA A 60 2.79 6.06 -4.73
CA ALA A 60 3.05 5.63 -3.36
C ALA A 60 2.84 6.77 -2.34
N TRP A 61 3.19 8.01 -2.67
CA TRP A 61 2.91 9.15 -1.80
C TRP A 61 1.42 9.46 -1.65
N PHE A 62 0.61 9.16 -2.65
CA PHE A 62 -0.82 9.51 -2.68
C PHE A 62 -1.76 8.36 -2.30
N HIS A 63 -1.37 7.08 -2.40
CA HIS A 63 -2.33 5.96 -2.38
C HIS A 63 -3.24 5.97 -1.15
N ASP A 64 -2.71 6.25 0.03
CA ASP A 64 -3.44 6.37 1.28
C ASP A 64 -3.30 7.77 1.90
N ALA A 65 -3.05 8.82 1.12
CA ALA A 65 -2.91 10.18 1.64
C ALA A 65 -4.19 10.65 2.34
N VAL A 66 -5.34 10.21 1.87
CA VAL A 66 -6.63 10.31 2.57
C VAL A 66 -6.97 8.93 3.11
N TYR A 67 -7.14 8.83 4.43
CA TYR A 67 -7.52 7.58 5.08
C TYR A 67 -8.29 7.89 6.38
N ASP A 68 -9.61 7.84 6.32
CA ASP A 68 -10.51 8.07 7.46
C ASP A 68 -11.61 7.00 7.61
N GLY A 69 -11.58 5.97 6.75
CA GLY A 69 -12.52 4.86 6.78
C GLY A 69 -13.91 5.20 6.22
N ALA A 70 -14.03 6.27 5.44
CA ALA A 70 -15.30 6.66 4.83
C ALA A 70 -15.71 5.75 3.65
N GLY A 71 -14.82 4.87 3.17
CA GLY A 71 -15.08 3.89 2.12
C GLY A 71 -14.86 4.41 0.69
N ASP A 72 -14.37 5.63 0.54
CA ASP A 72 -13.96 6.23 -0.74
C ASP A 72 -12.56 6.88 -0.65
N ASP A 73 -11.74 6.40 0.27
CA ASP A 73 -10.45 6.99 0.63
C ASP A 73 -9.49 7.02 -0.56
N GLU A 74 -9.39 5.94 -1.34
CA GLU A 74 -8.54 5.85 -2.52
C GLU A 74 -9.03 6.80 -3.63
N GLU A 75 -10.34 6.93 -3.82
CA GLU A 75 -10.89 7.89 -4.79
C GLU A 75 -10.59 9.34 -4.37
N ARG A 76 -10.68 9.66 -3.09
CA ARG A 76 -10.35 11.00 -2.55
C ARG A 76 -8.86 11.30 -2.68
N SER A 77 -8.02 10.31 -2.40
CA SER A 77 -6.56 10.35 -2.62
C SER A 77 -6.22 10.57 -4.10
N ALA A 78 -6.86 9.81 -5.00
CA ALA A 78 -6.69 9.96 -6.44
C ALA A 78 -7.09 11.35 -6.93
N ARG A 79 -8.24 11.88 -6.48
CA ARG A 79 -8.67 13.25 -6.79
C ARG A 79 -7.73 14.33 -6.23
N TRP A 80 -7.07 14.05 -5.12
CA TRP A 80 -6.04 14.96 -4.62
C TRP A 80 -4.84 14.96 -5.57
N ALA A 81 -4.37 13.80 -6.03
CA ALA A 81 -3.31 13.71 -7.02
C ALA A 81 -3.64 14.45 -8.33
N GLU A 82 -4.86 14.26 -8.87
CA GLU A 82 -5.34 14.95 -10.09
C GLU A 82 -5.27 16.47 -9.97
N ARG A 83 -5.61 17.02 -8.81
CA ARG A 83 -5.64 18.48 -8.60
C ARG A 83 -4.29 19.08 -8.27
N ALA A 84 -3.39 18.31 -7.66
CA ALA A 84 -2.17 18.83 -7.07
C ALA A 84 -0.92 18.59 -7.93
N LEU A 85 -0.94 17.55 -8.76
CA LEU A 85 0.21 17.17 -9.57
C LEU A 85 0.24 17.89 -10.93
N PRO A 86 1.46 18.08 -11.50
CA PRO A 86 1.60 18.48 -12.89
C PRO A 86 0.86 17.51 -13.82
N ALA A 87 0.27 18.05 -14.91
CA ALA A 87 -0.52 17.27 -15.88
C ALA A 87 0.22 16.05 -16.46
N ALA A 88 1.55 16.10 -16.49
CA ALA A 88 2.37 14.98 -16.96
C ALA A 88 2.26 13.71 -16.07
N TYR A 89 1.82 13.84 -14.83
CA TYR A 89 1.74 12.75 -13.85
C TYR A 89 0.32 12.50 -13.34
N ALA A 90 -0.52 13.56 -13.32
CA ALA A 90 -1.78 13.59 -12.59
C ALA A 90 -2.70 12.40 -12.89
N ASP A 91 -2.98 12.14 -14.18
CA ASP A 91 -3.92 11.10 -14.59
C ASP A 91 -3.40 9.70 -14.28
N GLU A 92 -2.12 9.43 -14.56
CA GLU A 92 -1.54 8.11 -14.32
C GLU A 92 -1.36 7.82 -12.83
N VAL A 93 -0.91 8.81 -12.03
CA VAL A 93 -0.84 8.66 -10.58
C VAL A 93 -2.21 8.38 -9.99
N ALA A 94 -3.23 9.14 -10.39
CA ALA A 94 -4.59 8.93 -9.91
C ALA A 94 -5.15 7.55 -10.30
N ARG A 95 -4.84 7.05 -11.51
CA ARG A 95 -5.18 5.70 -11.93
C ARG A 95 -4.54 4.65 -11.03
N LEU A 96 -3.24 4.81 -10.76
CA LEU A 96 -2.49 3.90 -9.88
C LEU A 96 -3.03 3.91 -8.45
N VAL A 97 -3.39 5.08 -7.93
CA VAL A 97 -4.02 5.20 -6.60
C VAL A 97 -5.35 4.45 -6.56
N ARG A 98 -6.22 4.62 -7.57
CA ARG A 98 -7.49 3.88 -7.65
C ARG A 98 -7.30 2.36 -7.74
N LEU A 99 -6.19 1.91 -8.30
CA LEU A 99 -5.88 0.48 -8.41
C LEU A 99 -5.65 -0.18 -7.04
N THR A 100 -5.24 0.58 -6.01
CA THR A 100 -5.00 0.03 -4.66
C THR A 100 -6.28 -0.42 -3.94
N VAL A 101 -7.46 -0.06 -4.44
CA VAL A 101 -8.75 -0.58 -3.92
C VAL A 101 -8.82 -2.11 -3.93
N ASP A 102 -8.32 -2.75 -4.99
CA ASP A 102 -8.38 -4.21 -5.12
C ASP A 102 -7.04 -4.89 -5.41
N HIS A 103 -6.00 -4.13 -5.71
CA HIS A 103 -4.66 -4.62 -6.06
C HIS A 103 -4.69 -5.66 -7.19
N ARG A 104 -5.40 -5.36 -8.29
CA ARG A 104 -5.55 -6.26 -9.45
C ARG A 104 -5.09 -5.57 -10.74
N PRO A 105 -3.78 -5.31 -10.91
CA PRO A 105 -3.26 -4.72 -12.14
C PRO A 105 -3.51 -5.66 -13.34
N ALA A 106 -3.71 -5.08 -14.51
CA ALA A 106 -3.73 -5.84 -15.76
C ALA A 106 -2.37 -6.52 -15.99
N GLY A 107 -2.33 -7.61 -16.75
CA GLY A 107 -1.12 -8.42 -16.91
C GLY A 107 0.08 -7.69 -17.54
N ASP A 108 -0.14 -6.60 -18.26
CA ASP A 108 0.86 -5.74 -18.89
C ASP A 108 1.08 -4.41 -18.12
N ASP A 109 0.34 -4.16 -17.02
CA ASP A 109 0.47 -2.96 -16.19
C ASP A 109 1.62 -3.10 -15.20
N THR A 110 2.84 -2.86 -15.66
CA THR A 110 4.04 -2.98 -14.81
C THR A 110 4.10 -1.94 -13.69
N ALA A 111 3.55 -0.74 -13.90
CA ALA A 111 3.48 0.32 -12.89
C ALA A 111 2.47 -0.05 -11.78
N GLY A 112 1.28 -0.52 -12.16
CA GLY A 112 0.28 -1.01 -11.22
C GLY A 112 0.76 -2.24 -10.45
N ALA A 113 1.46 -3.16 -11.11
CA ALA A 113 2.09 -4.31 -10.48
C ALA A 113 3.11 -3.89 -9.41
N ALA A 114 4.00 -2.94 -9.75
CA ALA A 114 5.03 -2.47 -8.82
C ALA A 114 4.43 -1.80 -7.58
N LEU A 115 3.42 -0.91 -7.76
CA LEU A 115 2.76 -0.27 -6.62
C LEU A 115 2.02 -1.29 -5.75
N SER A 116 1.18 -2.14 -6.34
CA SER A 116 0.43 -3.16 -5.61
C SER A 116 1.34 -4.13 -4.86
N ASP A 117 2.42 -4.57 -5.49
CA ASP A 117 3.37 -5.48 -4.86
C ASP A 117 4.12 -4.83 -3.68
N ALA A 118 4.49 -3.55 -3.83
CA ALA A 118 5.18 -2.81 -2.78
C ALA A 118 4.26 -2.57 -1.56
N ASP A 119 3.00 -2.25 -1.79
CA ASP A 119 2.02 -2.03 -0.74
C ASP A 119 1.67 -3.35 -0.03
N LEU A 120 1.27 -4.38 -0.77
CA LEU A 120 1.02 -5.71 -0.21
C LEU A 120 2.25 -6.37 0.39
N GLY A 121 3.45 -5.84 0.18
CA GLY A 121 4.70 -6.38 0.71
C GLY A 121 4.77 -6.46 2.24
N ILE A 122 3.94 -5.70 2.97
CA ILE A 122 3.79 -5.85 4.42
C ILE A 122 3.34 -7.25 4.82
N LEU A 123 2.60 -7.94 3.97
CA LEU A 123 2.14 -9.29 4.23
C LEU A 123 3.30 -10.29 4.40
N ALA A 124 4.47 -9.98 3.82
CA ALA A 124 5.68 -10.78 3.93
C ALA A 124 6.65 -10.31 5.03
N ALA A 125 6.25 -9.34 5.85
CA ALA A 125 7.10 -8.82 6.92
C ALA A 125 7.49 -9.89 7.96
N PRO A 126 8.61 -9.73 8.66
CA PRO A 126 8.94 -10.52 9.83
C PRO A 126 7.79 -10.49 10.85
N ARG A 127 7.71 -11.54 11.66
CA ARG A 127 6.57 -11.78 12.56
C ARG A 127 6.22 -10.57 13.44
N ASP A 128 7.20 -9.99 14.09
CA ASP A 128 7.01 -8.83 14.97
C ASP A 128 6.45 -7.61 14.23
N ARG A 129 6.93 -7.37 13.01
CA ARG A 129 6.41 -6.29 12.16
C ARG A 129 5.01 -6.61 11.63
N TYR A 130 4.74 -7.86 11.26
CA TYR A 130 3.40 -8.28 10.84
C TYR A 130 2.38 -8.16 12.00
N ASP A 131 2.75 -8.57 13.21
CA ASP A 131 1.90 -8.45 14.38
C ASP A 131 1.61 -6.96 14.71
N ALA A 132 2.61 -6.06 14.54
CA ALA A 132 2.40 -4.62 14.64
C ALA A 132 1.47 -4.06 13.54
N TYR A 133 1.56 -4.58 12.32
CA TYR A 133 0.62 -4.28 11.23
C TYR A 133 -0.81 -4.66 11.60
N VAL A 134 -1.03 -5.89 12.08
CA VAL A 134 -2.36 -6.35 12.50
C VAL A 134 -2.94 -5.46 13.60
N ALA A 135 -2.12 -5.09 14.59
CA ALA A 135 -2.54 -4.18 15.65
C ALA A 135 -2.88 -2.77 15.12
N GLY A 136 -2.08 -2.26 14.17
CA GLY A 136 -2.32 -0.97 13.51
C GLY A 136 -3.63 -0.97 12.72
N VAL A 137 -3.88 -2.00 11.93
CA VAL A 137 -5.16 -2.15 11.20
C VAL A 137 -6.33 -2.22 12.16
N ARG A 138 -6.20 -2.94 13.30
CA ARG A 138 -7.27 -2.94 14.31
C ARG A 138 -7.52 -1.55 14.89
N ALA A 139 -6.47 -0.75 15.05
CA ALA A 139 -6.59 0.64 15.53
C ALA A 139 -7.28 1.55 14.50
N ASP A 140 -6.98 1.39 13.21
CA ASP A 140 -7.66 2.11 12.11
C ASP A 140 -9.18 1.88 12.14
N PHE A 141 -9.60 0.67 12.47
CA PHE A 141 -11.01 0.26 12.59
C PHE A 141 -11.52 0.25 14.04
N ALA A 142 -10.97 1.09 14.94
CA ALA A 142 -11.37 1.13 16.35
C ALA A 142 -12.87 1.42 16.56
N HIS A 143 -13.51 2.09 15.60
CA HIS A 143 -14.93 2.39 15.60
C HIS A 143 -15.83 1.20 15.27
N VAL A 144 -15.29 0.10 14.73
CA VAL A 144 -15.99 -1.15 14.39
C VAL A 144 -15.95 -2.11 15.58
N GLY A 145 -17.08 -2.73 15.91
CA GLY A 145 -17.18 -3.76 16.95
C GLY A 145 -16.28 -4.96 16.65
N ASP A 146 -15.79 -5.64 17.70
CA ASP A 146 -14.78 -6.70 17.56
C ASP A 146 -15.26 -7.86 16.68
N ASP A 147 -16.51 -8.28 16.81
CA ASP A 147 -17.06 -9.41 16.02
C ASP A 147 -17.17 -9.02 14.53
N ASP A 148 -17.64 -7.82 14.22
CA ASP A 148 -17.75 -7.32 12.84
C ASP A 148 -16.37 -7.11 12.23
N PHE A 149 -15.41 -6.56 13.00
CA PHE A 149 -14.04 -6.43 12.56
C PHE A 149 -13.40 -7.79 12.24
N ARG A 150 -13.52 -8.76 13.15
CA ARG A 150 -13.00 -10.12 12.96
C ARG A 150 -13.59 -10.79 11.71
N ALA A 151 -14.90 -10.65 11.51
CA ALA A 151 -15.59 -11.20 10.34
C ALA A 151 -15.11 -10.54 9.04
N GLY A 152 -15.03 -9.21 8.99
CA GLY A 152 -14.54 -8.44 7.84
C GLY A 152 -13.08 -8.74 7.54
N ARG A 153 -12.20 -8.73 8.56
CA ARG A 153 -10.78 -9.05 8.40
C ARG A 153 -10.58 -10.47 7.87
N ALA A 154 -11.29 -11.45 8.44
CA ALA A 154 -11.22 -12.83 7.96
C ALA A 154 -11.69 -12.97 6.50
N ALA A 155 -12.68 -12.19 6.06
CA ALA A 155 -13.12 -12.20 4.66
C ALA A 155 -12.01 -11.66 3.71
N VAL A 156 -11.36 -10.55 4.07
CA VAL A 156 -10.23 -9.99 3.32
C VAL A 156 -9.08 -11.02 3.24
N LEU A 157 -8.70 -11.63 4.36
CA LEU A 157 -7.61 -12.60 4.38
C LEU A 157 -7.93 -13.85 3.54
N ARG A 158 -9.20 -14.31 3.56
CA ARG A 158 -9.63 -15.44 2.71
C ARG A 158 -9.56 -15.10 1.21
N ASP A 159 -9.96 -13.88 0.81
CA ASP A 159 -9.79 -13.43 -0.57
C ASP A 159 -8.32 -13.49 -0.97
N LEU A 160 -7.43 -12.88 -0.17
CA LEU A 160 -5.99 -12.88 -0.42
C LEU A 160 -5.43 -14.32 -0.53
N VAL A 161 -5.74 -15.19 0.43
CA VAL A 161 -5.25 -16.59 0.41
C VAL A 161 -5.77 -17.37 -0.80
N SER A 162 -6.98 -17.04 -1.29
CA SER A 162 -7.59 -17.71 -2.45
C SER A 162 -6.95 -17.33 -3.78
N ARG A 163 -6.23 -16.22 -3.85
CA ARG A 163 -5.56 -15.76 -5.09
C ARG A 163 -4.47 -16.76 -5.49
N THR A 164 -4.33 -17.00 -6.79
CA THR A 164 -3.27 -17.86 -7.33
C THR A 164 -1.90 -17.32 -6.93
N HIS A 165 -1.73 -16.00 -7.05
CA HIS A 165 -0.58 -15.25 -6.57
C HIS A 165 -1.07 -14.03 -5.81
N LEU A 166 -0.38 -13.70 -4.71
CA LEU A 166 -0.60 -12.47 -3.93
C LEU A 166 0.03 -11.28 -4.63
N PHE A 167 1.18 -11.52 -5.26
CA PHE A 167 1.98 -10.52 -5.94
C PHE A 167 1.89 -10.67 -7.45
N SER A 168 1.94 -9.56 -8.16
CA SER A 168 1.76 -9.50 -9.60
C SER A 168 3.05 -9.75 -10.36
N SER A 169 4.18 -9.17 -9.92
CA SER A 169 5.47 -9.38 -10.56
C SER A 169 6.11 -10.70 -10.12
N GLN A 170 6.82 -11.34 -11.05
CA GLN A 170 7.56 -12.58 -10.75
C GLN A 170 8.61 -12.36 -9.64
N GLN A 171 9.22 -11.19 -9.61
CA GLN A 171 10.22 -10.83 -8.61
C GLN A 171 9.60 -10.76 -7.20
N ALA A 172 8.47 -10.08 -7.05
CA ALA A 172 7.75 -10.02 -5.77
C ALA A 172 7.27 -11.39 -5.31
N GLN A 173 6.76 -12.23 -6.25
CA GLN A 173 6.39 -13.61 -5.94
C GLN A 173 7.58 -14.40 -5.39
N GLN A 174 8.75 -14.29 -6.00
CA GLN A 174 9.97 -14.98 -5.53
C GLN A 174 10.45 -14.47 -4.16
N LEU A 175 10.37 -13.16 -3.95
CA LEU A 175 10.87 -12.53 -2.72
C LEU A 175 9.93 -12.70 -1.53
N TRP A 176 8.62 -12.59 -1.75
CA TRP A 176 7.66 -12.33 -0.68
C TRP A 176 6.53 -13.35 -0.54
N GLU A 177 6.14 -14.06 -1.62
CA GLU A 177 4.97 -14.95 -1.61
C GLU A 177 4.98 -16.00 -0.49
N PRO A 178 6.08 -16.74 -0.22
CA PRO A 178 6.09 -17.78 0.81
C PRO A 178 5.82 -17.22 2.20
N ALA A 179 6.52 -16.14 2.58
CA ALA A 179 6.38 -15.51 3.89
C ALA A 179 5.00 -14.86 4.08
N ALA A 180 4.49 -14.19 3.03
CA ALA A 180 3.16 -13.60 3.05
C ALA A 180 2.08 -14.66 3.28
N ARG A 181 2.13 -15.79 2.58
CA ARG A 181 1.16 -16.88 2.76
C ARG A 181 1.24 -17.52 4.14
N GLU A 182 2.42 -17.61 4.75
CA GLU A 182 2.59 -18.09 6.11
C GLU A 182 1.89 -17.16 7.12
N ASN A 183 2.16 -15.85 7.01
CA ASN A 183 1.55 -14.84 7.88
C ASN A 183 0.02 -14.82 7.75
N LEU A 184 -0.51 -14.83 6.52
CA LEU A 184 -1.96 -14.83 6.28
C LEU A 184 -2.66 -16.07 6.86
N ARG A 185 -2.06 -17.25 6.72
CA ARG A 185 -2.64 -18.48 7.29
C ARG A 185 -2.60 -18.46 8.81
N ARG A 186 -1.53 -17.95 9.41
CA ARG A 186 -1.42 -17.79 10.86
C ARG A 186 -2.51 -16.86 11.38
N GLU A 187 -2.65 -15.67 10.82
CA GLU A 187 -3.68 -14.70 11.24
C GLU A 187 -5.09 -15.26 11.07
N LEU A 188 -5.38 -15.95 9.96
CA LEU A 188 -6.67 -16.63 9.78
C LEU A 188 -6.94 -17.68 10.85
N GLY A 189 -5.92 -18.45 11.27
CA GLY A 189 -6.04 -19.39 12.37
C GLY A 189 -6.38 -18.71 13.70
N GLU A 190 -5.76 -17.57 13.99
CA GLU A 190 -6.00 -16.76 15.20
C GLU A 190 -7.40 -16.12 15.21
N LEU A 191 -7.94 -15.76 14.06
CA LEU A 191 -9.30 -15.19 13.93
C LEU A 191 -10.41 -16.26 14.01
N GLY A 192 -10.12 -17.51 13.67
CA GLY A 192 -11.08 -18.61 13.59
C GLY A 192 -11.15 -19.48 14.84
N GLY A 193 -10.33 -19.18 15.89
CA GLY A 193 -10.25 -19.92 17.16
C GLY A 193 -11.26 -19.47 18.22
#